data_757a1a7d9482e611f5ef400eddfffb08
#
_entry.id   757a1a7d9482e611f5ef400eddfffb08
#
_cell.length_a   1.000
_cell.length_b   1.000
_cell.length_c   1.000
_cell.angle_alpha   90.00
_cell.angle_beta   90.00
_cell.angle_gamma   90.00
#
_symmetry.space_group_name_H-M   'P 1'
#
loop_
_entity.id
_entity.type
_entity.pdbx_description
1 polymer ?
#
loop_
_entity_poly.entity_id
_entity_poly.type
_entity_poly.pdbx_seq_one_letter_code
_entity_poly.pdbx_strand_id
1 'polypeptide(L)'
;MRLPTAFLTFLPLLPLPTPSPPVMFRGTPEHTGYSDAAFFSGQGGVRWEVHTGGAVRSSPAVTRDRVFVGSGDGFLYAIDRASGRVVWRYHAGGRVDASPAVAQRLIVAATIGGRIFALSETSGQLRWSFSTGALLPPNTSPAGGWDLWASSPTVVGSRVLIGGGDGKLYCLDLLSGKRLWQARTGGRLRATPAVQNGTVVVGSWDGRVYAYDLETGKERWVHRTVGDTLDSQKFGFDRRAIQSSAAFGHGMVFVGSRDGAIYGLDAATGSRRWRVSHHGSWVIGSPAVHGDKVFVGSSDGHFVQALEPETGRELWHRETGANILASPLVVGNSLLVATARTDASVGDLLALNPDDGTTRWQLRLDEASNSSPVAFDGELYLGTEAGTVLAVHQVSPVIPRLAVFYDSSLTGDPATPGGRLAAEYFRELGYAVLASDSLAAFFRDRIDDSVPSAVVVAMDILPSSVAPVLADTVLLTRYLRAGGKIVCFSAPLGSVVRDSTGKVLGDDPKRMEQLLGIPAAALDYDEDLAAPTPAGRNWGVNLRLRGDYPMNPEAVTHVLATNPNGRATAWVKEYRTGRSGSGYVQLWGFGASVERLPLIRAATEYGLLRSVQ
;
A
#
# COMPACT_ATOMS: atom_id res chain seq x y z
N MET A 1 72.89 -29.87 -28.80
CA MET A 1 72.09 -28.64 -28.74
C MET A 1 70.61 -29.06 -28.79
N ARG A 2 69.92 -29.12 -27.63
CA ARG A 2 68.52 -29.52 -27.52
C ARG A 2 67.74 -28.24 -27.27
N LEU A 3 66.75 -27.94 -28.14
CA LEU A 3 65.82 -26.84 -27.98
C LEU A 3 64.75 -27.17 -26.92
N PRO A 4 64.33 -26.26 -26.07
CA PRO A 4 63.28 -26.51 -25.08
C PRO A 4 61.89 -26.44 -25.73
N THR A 5 61.08 -27.45 -25.46
CA THR A 5 59.66 -27.54 -25.85
C THR A 5 58.85 -26.58 -24.95
N ALA A 6 58.27 -25.55 -25.56
CA ALA A 6 57.35 -24.65 -24.84
C ALA A 6 56.00 -25.35 -24.66
N PHE A 7 55.58 -25.57 -23.42
CA PHE A 7 54.21 -25.97 -23.06
C PHE A 7 53.29 -24.74 -23.11
N LEU A 8 52.41 -24.67 -24.11
CA LEU A 8 51.29 -23.75 -24.11
C LEU A 8 50.24 -24.30 -23.11
N THR A 9 50.12 -23.69 -21.96
CA THR A 9 49.00 -23.92 -21.05
C THR A 9 47.75 -23.20 -21.60
N PHE A 10 46.78 -23.97 -22.11
CA PHE A 10 45.43 -23.47 -22.37
C PHE A 10 44.77 -23.16 -21.05
N LEU A 11 44.57 -21.88 -20.71
CA LEU A 11 43.59 -21.47 -19.66
C LEU A 11 42.18 -21.75 -20.22
N PRO A 12 41.35 -22.48 -19.46
CA PRO A 12 39.96 -22.64 -19.85
C PRO A 12 39.28 -21.25 -19.87
N LEU A 13 38.70 -20.88 -21.01
CA LEU A 13 37.80 -19.73 -21.08
C LEU A 13 36.64 -19.98 -20.11
N LEU A 14 36.56 -19.17 -19.06
CA LEU A 14 35.39 -19.13 -18.20
C LEU A 14 34.17 -18.78 -19.07
N PRO A 15 33.06 -19.52 -18.97
CA PRO A 15 31.87 -19.17 -19.75
C PRO A 15 31.46 -17.74 -19.41
N LEU A 16 31.19 -16.94 -20.42
CA LEU A 16 30.65 -15.61 -20.23
C LEU A 16 29.37 -15.75 -19.42
N PRO A 17 29.17 -14.91 -18.40
CA PRO A 17 27.95 -14.96 -17.60
C PRO A 17 26.73 -14.81 -18.52
N THR A 18 25.84 -15.78 -18.47
CA THR A 18 24.55 -15.69 -19.18
C THR A 18 23.86 -14.41 -18.75
N PRO A 19 23.35 -13.59 -19.69
CA PRO A 19 22.64 -12.38 -19.32
C PRO A 19 21.46 -12.73 -18.41
N SER A 20 21.31 -11.99 -17.32
CA SER A 20 20.17 -12.14 -16.41
C SER A 20 18.85 -11.98 -17.20
N PRO A 21 17.82 -12.77 -16.90
CA PRO A 21 16.53 -12.60 -17.55
C PRO A 21 16.01 -11.16 -17.38
N PRO A 22 15.24 -10.63 -18.34
CA PRO A 22 14.70 -9.29 -18.22
C PRO A 22 13.75 -9.19 -17.04
N VAL A 23 13.80 -8.06 -16.34
CA VAL A 23 12.85 -7.70 -15.28
C VAL A 23 11.82 -6.75 -15.88
N MET A 24 10.54 -7.07 -15.76
CA MET A 24 9.47 -6.28 -16.38
C MET A 24 8.15 -6.40 -15.61
N PHE A 25 7.16 -5.64 -16.02
CA PHE A 25 5.80 -5.75 -15.49
C PHE A 25 5.30 -7.20 -15.56
N ARG A 26 4.73 -7.70 -14.45
CA ARG A 26 4.24 -9.08 -14.28
C ARG A 26 5.31 -10.18 -14.33
N GLY A 27 6.59 -9.82 -14.26
CA GLY A 27 7.71 -10.74 -14.11
C GLY A 27 8.21 -11.33 -15.42
N THR A 28 7.36 -11.97 -16.22
CA THR A 28 7.70 -12.65 -17.46
C THR A 28 6.92 -12.09 -18.66
N PRO A 29 7.35 -12.36 -19.91
CA PRO A 29 6.59 -11.94 -21.10
C PRO A 29 5.16 -12.48 -21.16
N GLU A 30 4.90 -13.63 -20.57
CA GLU A 30 3.56 -14.25 -20.49
C GLU A 30 2.62 -13.51 -19.52
N HIS A 31 3.17 -12.64 -18.69
CA HIS A 31 2.44 -11.87 -17.67
C HIS A 31 1.67 -12.74 -16.67
N THR A 32 2.24 -13.87 -16.28
CA THR A 32 1.58 -14.80 -15.35
C THR A 32 1.29 -14.16 -14.00
N GLY A 33 2.03 -13.11 -13.60
CA GLY A 33 1.90 -12.53 -12.27
C GLY A 33 2.24 -13.51 -11.16
N TYR A 34 3.13 -14.45 -11.47
CA TYR A 34 3.73 -15.38 -10.54
C TYR A 34 5.22 -15.07 -10.39
N SER A 35 5.74 -15.23 -9.21
CA SER A 35 7.15 -15.13 -8.87
C SER A 35 7.56 -16.34 -8.03
N ASP A 36 8.65 -16.99 -8.42
CA ASP A 36 9.30 -18.08 -7.67
C ASP A 36 10.28 -17.54 -6.60
N ALA A 37 10.35 -16.22 -6.44
CA ALA A 37 11.19 -15.61 -5.42
C ALA A 37 10.87 -16.17 -4.03
N ALA A 38 11.90 -16.36 -3.22
CA ALA A 38 11.70 -16.64 -1.80
C ALA A 38 10.84 -15.52 -1.20
N PHE A 39 9.84 -15.93 -0.42
CA PHE A 39 8.90 -14.98 0.17
C PHE A 39 8.59 -15.36 1.62
N PHE A 40 8.43 -14.35 2.47
CA PHE A 40 8.09 -14.56 3.86
C PHE A 40 6.61 -14.94 4.05
N SER A 41 6.35 -15.78 5.02
CA SER A 41 4.99 -16.21 5.38
C SER A 41 4.40 -15.44 6.56
N GLY A 42 5.22 -14.66 7.26
CA GLY A 42 4.83 -13.88 8.43
C GLY A 42 4.36 -12.47 8.06
N GLN A 43 4.18 -11.64 9.08
CA GLN A 43 3.72 -10.26 8.92
C GLN A 43 4.71 -9.42 8.11
N GLY A 44 4.17 -8.66 7.15
CA GLY A 44 4.92 -7.63 6.44
C GLY A 44 5.00 -6.32 7.22
N GLY A 45 6.13 -5.61 7.11
CA GLY A 45 6.33 -4.27 7.63
C GLY A 45 7.22 -3.44 6.72
N VAL A 46 7.05 -2.11 6.74
CA VAL A 46 7.83 -1.21 5.91
C VAL A 46 9.28 -1.17 6.39
N ARG A 47 10.21 -1.44 5.49
CA ARG A 47 11.66 -1.36 5.71
C ARG A 47 12.19 0.05 5.44
N TRP A 48 11.80 0.60 4.29
CA TRP A 48 12.10 1.98 3.91
C TRP A 48 11.00 2.52 3.00
N GLU A 49 10.92 3.84 2.95
CA GLU A 49 10.04 4.58 2.05
C GLU A 49 10.80 5.71 1.35
N VAL A 50 10.39 6.02 0.12
CA VAL A 50 10.95 7.12 -0.67
C VAL A 50 9.81 7.92 -1.27
N HIS A 51 9.80 9.23 -1.00
CA HIS A 51 8.79 10.12 -1.55
C HIS A 51 9.26 10.73 -2.88
N THR A 52 8.40 10.64 -3.89
CA THR A 52 8.52 11.32 -5.17
C THR A 52 7.62 12.54 -5.21
N GLY A 53 7.70 13.34 -6.26
CA GLY A 53 6.87 14.55 -6.39
C GLY A 53 5.46 14.30 -6.97
N GLY A 54 5.06 13.06 -7.22
CA GLY A 54 3.75 12.71 -7.81
C GLY A 54 3.43 11.23 -7.66
N ALA A 55 2.19 10.84 -7.94
CA ALA A 55 1.71 9.47 -7.80
C ALA A 55 2.63 8.43 -8.46
N VAL A 56 2.92 7.33 -7.77
CA VAL A 56 3.69 6.19 -8.28
C VAL A 56 2.73 5.05 -8.63
N ARG A 57 2.23 5.07 -9.85
CA ARG A 57 1.32 4.04 -10.41
C ARG A 57 2.05 2.94 -11.15
N SER A 58 3.29 3.22 -11.55
CA SER A 58 4.16 2.20 -12.13
C SER A 58 4.44 1.09 -11.12
N SER A 59 4.41 -0.17 -11.56
CA SER A 59 4.95 -1.26 -10.76
C SER A 59 6.47 -1.18 -10.78
N PRO A 60 7.17 -1.40 -9.65
CA PRO A 60 8.62 -1.37 -9.61
C PRO A 60 9.27 -2.42 -10.50
N ALA A 61 10.39 -2.09 -11.15
CA ALA A 61 11.30 -3.07 -11.70
C ALA A 61 12.48 -3.23 -10.71
N VAL A 62 12.70 -4.44 -10.22
CA VAL A 62 13.65 -4.69 -9.14
C VAL A 62 14.78 -5.58 -9.62
N THR A 63 16.00 -5.09 -9.48
CA THR A 63 17.23 -5.85 -9.70
C THR A 63 17.96 -6.10 -8.39
N ARG A 64 19.08 -6.81 -8.42
CA ARG A 64 19.85 -7.11 -7.21
C ARG A 64 20.17 -5.85 -6.38
N ASP A 65 20.51 -4.74 -7.04
CA ASP A 65 21.04 -3.55 -6.35
C ASP A 65 20.10 -2.35 -6.42
N ARG A 66 19.05 -2.39 -7.26
CA ARG A 66 18.24 -1.21 -7.59
C ARG A 66 16.75 -1.52 -7.67
N VAL A 67 15.96 -0.51 -7.33
CA VAL A 67 14.53 -0.43 -7.60
C VAL A 67 14.30 0.73 -8.57
N PHE A 68 13.62 0.47 -9.68
CA PHE A 68 13.30 1.49 -10.69
C PHE A 68 11.80 1.72 -10.70
N VAL A 69 11.38 2.98 -10.63
CA VAL A 69 9.96 3.37 -10.66
C VAL A 69 9.76 4.64 -11.48
N GLY A 70 8.68 4.69 -12.21
CA GLY A 70 8.18 5.91 -12.82
C GLY A 70 7.23 6.66 -11.89
N SER A 71 7.22 7.98 -11.96
CA SER A 71 6.36 8.83 -11.15
C SER A 71 5.55 9.82 -11.98
N GLY A 72 4.40 10.22 -11.46
CA GLY A 72 3.54 11.25 -12.01
C GLY A 72 4.16 12.65 -12.04
N ASP A 73 5.28 12.85 -11.34
CA ASP A 73 6.08 14.09 -11.38
C ASP A 73 6.96 14.21 -12.65
N GLY A 74 6.92 13.20 -13.51
CA GLY A 74 7.67 13.19 -14.77
C GLY A 74 9.08 12.62 -14.68
N PHE A 75 9.46 12.03 -13.56
CA PHE A 75 10.75 11.39 -13.40
C PHE A 75 10.67 9.86 -13.39
N LEU A 76 11.72 9.23 -13.92
CA LEU A 76 12.08 7.84 -13.63
C LEU A 76 13.16 7.87 -12.54
N TYR A 77 12.94 7.14 -11.46
CA TYR A 77 13.84 7.05 -10.31
C TYR A 77 14.57 5.72 -10.30
N ALA A 78 15.86 5.76 -9.92
CA ALA A 78 16.62 4.59 -9.49
C ALA A 78 16.95 4.73 -8.01
N ILE A 79 16.51 3.78 -7.24
CA ILE A 79 16.60 3.75 -5.79
C ILE A 79 17.54 2.60 -5.41
N ASP A 80 18.45 2.83 -4.48
CA ASP A 80 19.28 1.79 -3.91
C ASP A 80 18.40 0.83 -3.11
N ARG A 81 18.40 -0.46 -3.49
CA ARG A 81 17.49 -1.46 -2.91
C ARG A 81 17.72 -1.65 -1.42
N ALA A 82 18.96 -1.59 -0.96
CA ALA A 82 19.29 -1.84 0.43
C ALA A 82 18.90 -0.68 1.37
N SER A 83 19.12 0.56 0.92
CA SER A 83 19.00 1.75 1.78
C SER A 83 17.78 2.64 1.49
N GLY A 84 17.08 2.45 0.39
CA GLY A 84 16.01 3.37 -0.06
C GLY A 84 16.53 4.71 -0.60
N ARG A 85 17.85 4.92 -0.70
CA ARG A 85 18.39 6.18 -1.19
C ARG A 85 18.23 6.32 -2.70
N VAL A 86 17.75 7.47 -3.19
CA VAL A 86 17.73 7.80 -4.61
C VAL A 86 19.17 7.92 -5.13
N VAL A 87 19.54 7.09 -6.12
CA VAL A 87 20.86 7.07 -6.74
C VAL A 87 20.93 8.05 -7.89
N TRP A 88 19.92 8.02 -8.74
CA TRP A 88 19.72 8.96 -9.83
C TRP A 88 18.24 9.07 -10.18
N ARG A 89 17.87 10.14 -10.85
CA ARG A 89 16.56 10.33 -11.46
C ARG A 89 16.71 10.96 -12.84
N TYR A 90 15.82 10.60 -13.76
CA TYR A 90 15.81 11.11 -15.14
C TYR A 90 14.47 11.79 -15.43
N HIS A 91 14.50 13.05 -15.88
CA HIS A 91 13.30 13.77 -16.28
C HIS A 91 12.87 13.33 -17.69
N ALA A 92 11.71 12.69 -17.78
CA ALA A 92 11.20 12.09 -19.01
C ALA A 92 10.41 13.05 -19.92
N GLY A 93 10.15 14.26 -19.47
CA GLY A 93 9.36 15.26 -20.19
C GLY A 93 7.84 15.03 -20.13
N GLY A 94 7.36 14.21 -19.23
CA GLY A 94 5.95 13.92 -18.99
C GLY A 94 5.80 12.79 -17.98
N ARG A 95 4.58 12.61 -17.44
CA ARG A 95 4.29 11.58 -16.44
C ARG A 95 4.75 10.19 -16.89
N VAL A 96 5.45 9.45 -16.02
CA VAL A 96 5.94 8.10 -16.22
C VAL A 96 5.07 7.13 -15.43
N ASP A 97 3.89 6.81 -15.94
CA ASP A 97 2.96 5.86 -15.31
C ASP A 97 3.18 4.42 -15.80
N ALA A 98 3.99 4.22 -16.85
CA ALA A 98 4.41 2.90 -17.32
C ALA A 98 5.39 2.26 -16.34
N SER A 99 5.24 0.97 -16.08
CA SER A 99 6.23 0.20 -15.33
C SER A 99 7.49 0.03 -16.16
N PRO A 100 8.70 0.31 -15.64
CA PRO A 100 9.93 0.14 -16.40
C PRO A 100 10.26 -1.34 -16.64
N ALA A 101 11.00 -1.62 -17.70
CA ALA A 101 11.62 -2.93 -17.94
C ALA A 101 13.15 -2.79 -17.96
N VAL A 102 13.85 -3.74 -17.32
CA VAL A 102 15.31 -3.80 -17.27
C VAL A 102 15.80 -5.00 -18.06
N ALA A 103 16.61 -4.77 -19.06
CA ALA A 103 17.22 -5.83 -19.86
C ALA A 103 18.56 -5.37 -20.44
N GLN A 104 19.55 -6.24 -20.47
CA GLN A 104 20.87 -5.98 -21.06
C GLN A 104 21.49 -4.64 -20.61
N ARG A 105 21.36 -4.32 -19.30
CA ARG A 105 21.84 -3.07 -18.66
C ARG A 105 21.17 -1.78 -19.18
N LEU A 106 20.03 -1.92 -19.82
CA LEU A 106 19.16 -0.82 -20.21
C LEU A 106 17.87 -0.86 -19.40
N ILE A 107 17.36 0.32 -19.10
CA ILE A 107 16.01 0.51 -18.54
C ILE A 107 15.17 1.14 -19.63
N VAL A 108 14.13 0.44 -20.05
CA VAL A 108 13.14 0.95 -20.99
C VAL A 108 11.91 1.40 -20.24
N ALA A 109 11.45 2.62 -20.53
CA ALA A 109 10.23 3.17 -19.91
C ALA A 109 9.49 4.06 -20.93
N ALA A 110 8.27 4.47 -20.58
CA ALA A 110 7.48 5.33 -21.43
C ALA A 110 6.69 6.37 -20.62
N THR A 111 6.46 7.53 -21.22
CA THR A 111 5.53 8.52 -20.70
C THR A 111 4.12 8.24 -21.23
N ILE A 112 3.09 8.69 -20.50
CA ILE A 112 1.70 8.60 -20.98
C ILE A 112 1.46 9.38 -22.28
N GLY A 113 2.30 10.40 -22.55
CA GLY A 113 2.29 11.19 -23.78
C GLY A 113 2.90 10.49 -25.00
N GLY A 114 3.42 9.25 -24.84
CA GLY A 114 3.91 8.44 -25.96
C GLY A 114 5.40 8.57 -26.26
N ARG A 115 6.20 9.16 -25.36
CA ARG A 115 7.67 9.08 -25.46
C ARG A 115 8.15 7.77 -24.84
N ILE A 116 8.78 6.92 -25.62
CA ILE A 116 9.45 5.69 -25.19
C ILE A 116 10.95 5.98 -25.15
N PHE A 117 11.65 5.54 -24.12
CA PHE A 117 13.08 5.84 -23.98
C PHE A 117 13.82 4.71 -23.26
N ALA A 118 15.11 4.57 -23.57
CA ALA A 118 16.00 3.68 -22.84
C ALA A 118 17.14 4.46 -22.19
N LEU A 119 17.43 4.10 -20.93
CA LEU A 119 18.51 4.67 -20.14
C LEU A 119 19.54 3.60 -19.81
N SER A 120 20.77 4.02 -19.54
CA SER A 120 21.75 3.16 -18.88
C SER A 120 21.28 2.83 -17.47
N GLU A 121 21.20 1.56 -17.10
CA GLU A 121 20.83 1.08 -15.77
C GLU A 121 21.72 1.72 -14.67
N THR A 122 23.01 1.83 -14.93
CA THR A 122 23.98 2.30 -13.94
C THR A 122 23.94 3.81 -13.74
N SER A 123 23.87 4.60 -14.84
CA SER A 123 24.05 6.06 -14.78
C SER A 123 22.78 6.88 -15.04
N GLY A 124 21.69 6.28 -15.47
CA GLY A 124 20.48 7.01 -15.87
C GLY A 124 20.63 7.83 -17.16
N GLN A 125 21.77 7.73 -17.87
CA GLN A 125 21.99 8.45 -19.12
C GLN A 125 21.12 7.90 -20.25
N LEU A 126 20.52 8.80 -21.02
CA LEU A 126 19.72 8.45 -22.19
C LEU A 126 20.57 7.73 -23.25
N ARG A 127 20.08 6.59 -23.75
CA ARG A 127 20.68 5.82 -24.84
C ARG A 127 19.95 6.05 -26.15
N TRP A 128 18.63 5.96 -26.10
CA TRP A 128 17.77 6.27 -27.23
C TRP A 128 16.39 6.72 -26.76
N SER A 129 15.67 7.38 -27.65
CA SER A 129 14.26 7.68 -27.47
C SER A 129 13.48 7.53 -28.77
N PHE A 130 12.23 7.13 -28.65
CA PHE A 130 11.28 6.97 -29.75
C PHE A 130 9.97 7.66 -29.37
N SER A 131 9.34 8.36 -30.30
CA SER A 131 8.04 9.00 -30.08
C SER A 131 6.96 8.28 -30.89
N THR A 132 5.85 7.94 -30.25
CA THR A 132 4.66 7.42 -30.91
C THR A 132 3.96 8.54 -31.69
N GLY A 133 2.91 8.21 -32.43
CA GLY A 133 2.04 9.19 -33.06
C GLY A 133 1.22 10.00 -32.05
N ALA A 134 0.44 10.95 -32.58
CA ALA A 134 -0.48 11.75 -31.75
C ALA A 134 -1.50 10.85 -31.05
N LEU A 135 -1.84 11.21 -29.79
CA LEU A 135 -2.84 10.47 -29.01
C LEU A 135 -4.19 10.49 -29.75
N LEU A 136 -4.82 9.31 -29.86
CA LEU A 136 -6.22 9.24 -30.28
C LEU A 136 -7.11 9.94 -29.24
N PRO A 137 -8.22 10.57 -29.67
CA PRO A 137 -9.18 11.12 -28.73
C PRO A 137 -9.75 10.03 -27.82
N PRO A 138 -10.15 10.34 -26.58
CA PRO A 138 -10.91 9.40 -25.75
C PRO A 138 -12.29 9.12 -26.40
N ASN A 139 -12.84 7.93 -26.16
CA ASN A 139 -14.17 7.54 -26.67
C ASN A 139 -15.32 8.27 -25.98
N THR A 140 -15.04 9.06 -24.94
CA THR A 140 -16.00 9.84 -24.14
C THR A 140 -15.53 11.27 -23.97
N SER A 141 -16.43 12.14 -23.45
CA SER A 141 -16.12 13.52 -23.08
C SER A 141 -14.79 13.63 -22.31
N PRO A 142 -14.03 14.73 -22.44
CA PRO A 142 -12.76 14.96 -21.74
C PRO A 142 -12.82 14.78 -20.22
N ALA A 143 -13.99 14.84 -19.60
CA ALA A 143 -14.21 14.57 -18.18
C ALA A 143 -14.18 13.08 -17.81
N GLY A 144 -14.18 12.13 -18.77
CA GLY A 144 -14.12 10.67 -18.54
C GLY A 144 -12.70 10.14 -18.31
N GLY A 145 -11.88 10.84 -17.59
CA GLY A 145 -10.44 10.78 -17.54
C GLY A 145 -9.78 9.67 -16.72
N TRP A 146 -10.25 8.44 -16.71
CA TRP A 146 -9.51 7.30 -16.15
C TRP A 146 -8.40 6.77 -17.07
N ASP A 147 -7.75 7.65 -17.86
CA ASP A 147 -6.53 7.35 -18.62
C ASP A 147 -5.30 7.59 -17.72
N LEU A 148 -5.17 6.79 -16.69
CA LEU A 148 -4.16 6.96 -15.64
C LEU A 148 -2.88 6.15 -15.88
N TRP A 149 -2.95 5.09 -16.69
CA TRP A 149 -1.82 4.18 -16.93
C TRP A 149 -1.37 4.25 -18.38
N ALA A 150 -0.07 4.13 -18.61
CA ALA A 150 0.52 3.90 -19.92
C ALA A 150 0.84 2.40 -20.09
N SER A 151 0.85 1.93 -21.34
CA SER A 151 1.39 0.60 -21.64
C SER A 151 2.84 0.51 -21.18
N SER A 152 3.20 -0.58 -20.53
CA SER A 152 4.58 -0.85 -20.10
C SER A 152 5.34 -1.61 -21.19
N PRO A 153 6.66 -1.49 -21.29
CA PRO A 153 7.46 -2.25 -22.23
C PRO A 153 7.56 -3.72 -21.81
N THR A 154 7.31 -4.64 -22.76
CA THR A 154 7.61 -6.06 -22.65
C THR A 154 8.83 -6.38 -23.46
N VAL A 155 9.85 -7.00 -22.86
CA VAL A 155 11.12 -7.32 -23.53
C VAL A 155 11.20 -8.81 -23.80
N VAL A 156 11.40 -9.17 -25.10
CA VAL A 156 11.60 -10.55 -25.53
C VAL A 156 12.85 -10.61 -26.43
N GLY A 157 13.92 -11.20 -25.94
CA GLY A 157 15.21 -11.22 -26.64
C GLY A 157 15.74 -9.80 -26.88
N SER A 158 15.87 -9.40 -28.12
CA SER A 158 16.30 -8.06 -28.55
C SER A 158 15.12 -7.13 -28.87
N ARG A 159 13.90 -7.52 -28.61
CA ARG A 159 12.68 -6.77 -28.96
C ARG A 159 12.03 -6.13 -27.75
N VAL A 160 11.55 -4.92 -27.94
CA VAL A 160 10.70 -4.18 -26.99
C VAL A 160 9.33 -4.01 -27.63
N LEU A 161 8.30 -4.56 -26.98
CA LEU A 161 6.91 -4.42 -27.38
C LEU A 161 6.21 -3.42 -26.46
N ILE A 162 5.48 -2.48 -27.02
CA ILE A 162 4.78 -1.46 -26.24
C ILE A 162 3.59 -0.87 -27.01
N GLY A 163 2.49 -0.64 -26.30
CA GLY A 163 1.30 0.02 -26.85
C GLY A 163 1.41 1.54 -26.83
N GLY A 164 0.93 2.17 -27.88
CA GLY A 164 0.84 3.63 -28.00
C GLY A 164 -0.58 4.16 -27.78
N GLY A 165 -0.69 5.37 -27.21
CA GLY A 165 -1.97 6.10 -27.15
C GLY A 165 -2.49 6.54 -28.53
N ASP A 166 -1.71 6.35 -29.58
CA ASP A 166 -2.09 6.56 -30.99
C ASP A 166 -2.75 5.32 -31.63
N GLY A 167 -3.03 4.30 -30.84
CA GLY A 167 -3.69 3.06 -31.28
C GLY A 167 -2.77 2.10 -32.01
N LYS A 168 -1.47 2.20 -31.82
CA LYS A 168 -0.52 1.28 -32.44
C LYS A 168 0.26 0.48 -31.40
N LEU A 169 0.49 -0.79 -31.72
CA LEU A 169 1.47 -1.63 -31.08
C LEU A 169 2.81 -1.46 -31.80
N TYR A 170 3.85 -1.17 -31.05
CA TYR A 170 5.20 -1.01 -31.57
C TYR A 170 6.09 -2.17 -31.14
N CYS A 171 6.92 -2.63 -32.06
CA CYS A 171 8.08 -3.47 -31.76
C CYS A 171 9.33 -2.68 -32.11
N LEU A 172 10.19 -2.46 -31.14
CA LEU A 172 11.43 -1.72 -31.27
C LEU A 172 12.62 -2.66 -31.00
N ASP A 173 13.76 -2.36 -31.59
CA ASP A 173 15.03 -2.99 -31.23
C ASP A 173 15.50 -2.44 -29.86
N LEU A 174 15.82 -3.32 -28.92
CA LEU A 174 16.17 -2.99 -27.55
C LEU A 174 17.40 -2.07 -27.45
N LEU A 175 18.41 -2.29 -28.28
CA LEU A 175 19.69 -1.56 -28.17
C LEU A 175 19.67 -0.21 -28.88
N SER A 176 18.95 -0.10 -30.00
CA SER A 176 18.93 1.11 -30.81
C SER A 176 17.65 1.92 -30.76
N GLY A 177 16.54 1.37 -30.24
CA GLY A 177 15.24 2.00 -30.29
C GLY A 177 14.61 2.09 -31.68
N LYS A 178 15.26 1.50 -32.72
CA LYS A 178 14.72 1.49 -34.08
C LYS A 178 13.46 0.64 -34.15
N ARG A 179 12.44 1.14 -34.82
CA ARG A 179 11.20 0.39 -35.05
C ARG A 179 11.44 -0.76 -36.02
N LEU A 180 11.18 -1.98 -35.57
CA LEU A 180 11.20 -3.20 -36.36
C LEU A 180 9.91 -3.35 -37.14
N TRP A 181 8.78 -3.21 -36.46
CA TRP A 181 7.44 -3.22 -37.04
C TRP A 181 6.44 -2.44 -36.15
N GLN A 182 5.27 -2.19 -36.70
CA GLN A 182 4.11 -1.67 -35.95
C GLN A 182 2.82 -2.30 -36.47
N ALA A 183 1.83 -2.47 -35.59
CA ALA A 183 0.49 -2.92 -35.93
C ALA A 183 -0.54 -1.91 -35.42
N ARG A 184 -1.71 -1.85 -36.03
CA ARG A 184 -2.76 -0.88 -35.71
C ARG A 184 -3.96 -1.56 -35.06
N THR A 185 -4.55 -0.89 -34.08
CA THR A 185 -5.85 -1.20 -33.48
C THR A 185 -6.82 -0.04 -33.66
N GLY A 186 -8.08 -0.23 -33.27
CA GLY A 186 -9.10 0.82 -33.41
C GLY A 186 -9.15 1.83 -32.25
N GLY A 187 -8.36 1.63 -31.18
CA GLY A 187 -8.37 2.49 -29.98
C GLY A 187 -6.99 2.63 -29.35
N ARG A 188 -6.88 3.43 -28.30
CA ARG A 188 -5.64 3.57 -27.50
C ARG A 188 -5.19 2.21 -26.98
N LEU A 189 -3.89 1.99 -26.92
CA LEU A 189 -3.29 0.85 -26.25
C LEU A 189 -2.69 1.31 -24.91
N ARG A 190 -3.31 0.86 -23.82
CA ARG A 190 -2.87 1.10 -22.43
C ARG A 190 -2.50 -0.20 -21.72
N ALA A 191 -3.06 -1.32 -22.18
CA ALA A 191 -2.63 -2.65 -21.75
C ALA A 191 -1.18 -2.90 -22.18
N THR A 192 -0.44 -3.59 -21.34
CA THR A 192 0.92 -4.06 -21.63
C THR A 192 0.84 -5.32 -22.50
N PRO A 193 1.59 -5.42 -23.61
CA PRO A 193 1.56 -6.59 -24.49
C PRO A 193 2.10 -7.84 -23.78
N ALA A 194 1.36 -8.92 -23.74
CA ALA A 194 1.83 -10.23 -23.29
C ALA A 194 2.33 -11.07 -24.46
N VAL A 195 3.33 -11.93 -24.24
CA VAL A 195 3.94 -12.74 -25.30
C VAL A 195 4.12 -14.18 -24.87
N GLN A 196 3.63 -15.13 -25.68
CA GLN A 196 3.91 -16.56 -25.51
C GLN A 196 3.99 -17.23 -26.88
N ASN A 197 4.95 -18.12 -27.08
CA ASN A 197 5.13 -18.93 -28.30
C ASN A 197 5.05 -18.11 -29.60
N GLY A 198 5.72 -16.94 -29.64
CA GLY A 198 5.73 -16.05 -30.79
C GLY A 198 4.40 -15.33 -31.07
N THR A 199 3.44 -15.39 -30.16
CA THR A 199 2.16 -14.65 -30.21
C THR A 199 2.20 -13.50 -29.23
N VAL A 200 1.94 -12.28 -29.71
CA VAL A 200 1.80 -11.05 -28.90
C VAL A 200 0.33 -10.75 -28.74
N VAL A 201 -0.16 -10.64 -27.51
CA VAL A 201 -1.59 -10.32 -27.22
C VAL A 201 -1.67 -8.99 -26.50
N VAL A 202 -2.62 -8.13 -26.91
CA VAL A 202 -2.85 -6.81 -26.32
C VAL A 202 -4.33 -6.43 -26.36
N GLY A 203 -4.84 -5.86 -25.27
CA GLY A 203 -6.16 -5.25 -25.20
C GLY A 203 -6.16 -3.81 -25.70
N SER A 204 -7.25 -3.39 -26.33
CA SER A 204 -7.42 -2.05 -26.90
C SER A 204 -8.67 -1.35 -26.36
N TRP A 205 -8.64 -0.02 -26.37
CA TRP A 205 -9.78 0.81 -25.96
C TRP A 205 -10.98 0.77 -26.93
N ASP A 206 -10.84 0.09 -28.07
CA ASP A 206 -11.95 -0.19 -28.97
C ASP A 206 -12.83 -1.38 -28.53
N GLY A 207 -12.51 -2.03 -27.41
CA GLY A 207 -13.26 -3.18 -26.91
C GLY A 207 -12.81 -4.52 -27.48
N ARG A 208 -11.61 -4.58 -28.07
CA ARG A 208 -11.09 -5.78 -28.71
C ARG A 208 -9.75 -6.20 -28.14
N VAL A 209 -9.53 -7.51 -28.16
CA VAL A 209 -8.24 -8.15 -27.88
C VAL A 209 -7.63 -8.58 -29.18
N TYR A 210 -6.41 -8.17 -29.43
CA TYR A 210 -5.68 -8.45 -30.67
C TYR A 210 -4.51 -9.37 -30.40
N ALA A 211 -4.27 -10.28 -31.33
CA ALA A 211 -3.07 -11.10 -31.35
C ALA A 211 -2.27 -10.88 -32.65
N TYR A 212 -0.96 -10.75 -32.47
CA TYR A 212 -0.03 -10.51 -33.56
C TYR A 212 1.12 -11.51 -33.50
N ASP A 213 1.72 -11.77 -34.66
CA ASP A 213 2.98 -12.49 -34.78
C ASP A 213 4.14 -11.64 -34.26
N LEU A 214 4.96 -12.19 -33.36
CA LEU A 214 6.06 -11.48 -32.72
C LEU A 214 7.13 -10.98 -33.71
N GLU A 215 7.42 -11.76 -34.75
CA GLU A 215 8.48 -11.45 -35.70
C GLU A 215 8.07 -10.40 -36.73
N THR A 216 6.82 -10.50 -37.19
CA THR A 216 6.35 -9.74 -38.37
C THR A 216 5.33 -8.66 -38.05
N GLY A 217 4.68 -8.72 -36.86
CA GLY A 217 3.57 -7.84 -36.52
C GLY A 217 2.28 -8.12 -37.29
N LYS A 218 2.19 -9.24 -38.03
CA LYS A 218 0.96 -9.63 -38.72
C LYS A 218 -0.09 -10.08 -37.73
N GLU A 219 -1.34 -9.66 -37.96
CA GLU A 219 -2.47 -10.07 -37.16
C GLU A 219 -2.69 -11.58 -37.29
N ARG A 220 -2.84 -12.27 -36.16
CA ARG A 220 -3.18 -13.69 -36.06
C ARG A 220 -4.68 -13.89 -35.85
N TRP A 221 -5.22 -13.13 -34.87
CA TRP A 221 -6.65 -13.14 -34.57
C TRP A 221 -7.08 -11.86 -33.83
N VAL A 222 -8.37 -11.58 -33.85
CA VAL A 222 -9.03 -10.52 -33.08
C VAL A 222 -10.24 -11.08 -32.37
N HIS A 223 -10.35 -10.83 -31.06
CA HIS A 223 -11.54 -11.14 -30.28
C HIS A 223 -12.29 -9.84 -29.95
N ARG A 224 -13.63 -9.85 -30.14
CA ARG A 224 -14.52 -8.75 -29.76
C ARG A 224 -15.13 -9.05 -28.41
N THR A 225 -14.90 -8.21 -27.41
CA THR A 225 -15.58 -8.28 -26.12
C THR A 225 -17.01 -7.74 -26.23
N VAL A 226 -17.81 -7.91 -25.19
CA VAL A 226 -19.13 -7.24 -25.11
C VAL A 226 -18.95 -5.72 -25.18
N GLY A 227 -17.86 -5.20 -24.63
CA GLY A 227 -17.51 -3.79 -24.69
C GLY A 227 -17.49 -3.18 -26.09
N ASP A 228 -17.10 -3.93 -27.14
CA ASP A 228 -17.06 -3.46 -28.53
C ASP A 228 -18.42 -2.90 -29.01
N THR A 229 -19.53 -3.39 -28.46
CA THR A 229 -20.89 -3.00 -28.82
C THR A 229 -21.55 -1.99 -27.86
N LEU A 230 -20.90 -1.66 -26.73
CA LEU A 230 -21.47 -0.76 -25.75
C LEU A 230 -21.33 0.70 -26.19
N ASP A 231 -22.42 1.45 -26.02
CA ASP A 231 -22.42 2.88 -26.24
C ASP A 231 -21.92 3.60 -24.97
N SER A 232 -20.64 3.95 -24.96
CA SER A 232 -20.00 4.62 -23.83
C SER A 232 -20.65 5.97 -23.47
N GLN A 233 -21.29 6.65 -24.42
CA GLN A 233 -21.97 7.94 -24.16
C GLN A 233 -23.18 7.77 -23.23
N LYS A 234 -23.89 6.65 -23.33
CA LYS A 234 -25.05 6.37 -22.46
C LYS A 234 -24.68 6.16 -21.00
N PHE A 235 -23.41 5.81 -20.72
CA PHE A 235 -22.94 5.53 -19.37
C PHE A 235 -22.17 6.70 -18.75
N GLY A 236 -21.85 7.75 -19.51
CA GLY A 236 -21.02 8.86 -19.05
C GLY A 236 -19.53 8.53 -18.85
N PHE A 237 -19.11 7.28 -19.08
CA PHE A 237 -17.74 6.79 -18.99
C PHE A 237 -17.49 5.65 -19.98
N ASP A 238 -16.22 5.42 -20.31
CA ASP A 238 -15.84 4.43 -21.32
C ASP A 238 -15.87 3.00 -20.77
N ARG A 239 -16.88 2.23 -21.20
CA ARG A 239 -17.04 0.80 -20.91
C ARG A 239 -16.45 -0.12 -21.98
N ARG A 240 -15.90 0.43 -23.05
CA ARG A 240 -15.27 -0.34 -24.14
C ARG A 240 -13.82 -0.67 -23.82
N ALA A 241 -13.15 0.20 -23.07
CA ALA A 241 -11.72 0.16 -22.87
C ALA A 241 -11.24 -1.14 -22.19
N ILE A 242 -10.20 -1.74 -22.76
CA ILE A 242 -9.45 -2.81 -22.14
C ILE A 242 -8.11 -2.24 -21.68
N GLN A 243 -7.97 -2.10 -20.34
CA GLN A 243 -6.74 -1.64 -19.69
C GLN A 243 -5.97 -2.78 -19.02
N SER A 244 -6.68 -3.83 -18.65
CA SER A 244 -6.08 -5.06 -18.14
C SER A 244 -5.11 -5.63 -19.16
N SER A 245 -3.88 -5.92 -18.74
CA SER A 245 -2.92 -6.64 -19.57
C SER A 245 -3.27 -8.13 -19.56
N ALA A 246 -3.19 -8.76 -20.71
CA ALA A 246 -3.47 -10.17 -20.86
C ALA A 246 -2.43 -11.01 -20.08
N ALA A 247 -2.85 -12.16 -19.57
CA ALA A 247 -2.00 -13.18 -18.98
C ALA A 247 -2.18 -14.51 -19.71
N PHE A 248 -1.09 -15.21 -20.01
CA PHE A 248 -1.13 -16.54 -20.61
C PHE A 248 -1.06 -17.64 -19.56
N GLY A 249 -1.76 -18.74 -19.81
CA GLY A 249 -1.70 -19.98 -19.05
C GLY A 249 -2.67 -21.02 -19.59
N HIS A 250 -2.42 -22.30 -19.39
CA HIS A 250 -3.32 -23.40 -19.78
C HIS A 250 -3.74 -23.40 -21.28
N GLY A 251 -2.88 -22.91 -22.16
CA GLY A 251 -3.26 -22.73 -23.58
C GLY A 251 -4.28 -21.63 -23.83
N MET A 252 -4.51 -20.78 -22.84
CA MET A 252 -5.49 -19.70 -22.86
C MET A 252 -4.85 -18.33 -22.64
N VAL A 253 -5.65 -17.30 -22.90
CA VAL A 253 -5.38 -15.89 -22.60
C VAL A 253 -6.50 -15.40 -21.68
N PHE A 254 -6.12 -14.82 -20.55
CA PHE A 254 -7.04 -14.21 -19.59
C PHE A 254 -6.91 -12.70 -19.64
N VAL A 255 -8.03 -11.99 -19.73
CA VAL A 255 -8.02 -10.52 -19.81
C VAL A 255 -9.29 -9.91 -19.21
N GLY A 256 -9.11 -8.88 -18.38
CA GLY A 256 -10.20 -8.09 -17.83
C GLY A 256 -10.61 -6.96 -18.76
N SER A 257 -11.85 -6.48 -18.62
CA SER A 257 -12.40 -5.39 -19.42
C SER A 257 -13.24 -4.43 -18.58
N ARG A 258 -13.34 -3.18 -19.00
CA ARG A 258 -14.27 -2.20 -18.41
C ARG A 258 -15.74 -2.50 -18.72
N ASP A 259 -16.04 -3.46 -19.56
CA ASP A 259 -17.42 -3.92 -19.76
C ASP A 259 -17.97 -4.73 -18.56
N GLY A 260 -17.15 -4.89 -17.54
CA GLY A 260 -17.50 -5.57 -16.30
C GLY A 260 -17.33 -7.07 -16.36
N ALA A 261 -16.36 -7.56 -17.11
CA ALA A 261 -16.08 -8.99 -17.18
C ALA A 261 -14.58 -9.31 -17.29
N ILE A 262 -14.24 -10.55 -16.90
CA ILE A 262 -13.01 -11.23 -17.29
C ILE A 262 -13.34 -12.27 -18.36
N TYR A 263 -12.44 -12.43 -19.31
CA TYR A 263 -12.53 -13.34 -20.45
C TYR A 263 -11.44 -14.39 -20.40
N GLY A 264 -11.79 -15.65 -20.65
CA GLY A 264 -10.87 -16.74 -20.98
C GLY A 264 -10.98 -17.05 -22.46
N LEU A 265 -9.90 -16.81 -23.20
CA LEU A 265 -9.81 -16.99 -24.66
C LEU A 265 -8.85 -18.12 -24.98
N ASP A 266 -9.12 -18.88 -26.01
CA ASP A 266 -8.18 -19.83 -26.58
C ASP A 266 -6.97 -19.06 -27.16
N ALA A 267 -5.76 -19.41 -26.73
CA ALA A 267 -4.56 -18.64 -27.09
C ALA A 267 -4.20 -18.71 -28.58
N ALA A 268 -4.56 -19.82 -29.26
CA ALA A 268 -4.24 -20.02 -30.68
C ALA A 268 -5.22 -19.31 -31.61
N THR A 269 -6.50 -19.26 -31.23
CA THR A 269 -7.59 -18.84 -32.14
C THR A 269 -8.28 -17.53 -31.69
N GLY A 270 -8.12 -17.11 -30.43
CA GLY A 270 -8.85 -15.98 -29.84
C GLY A 270 -10.33 -16.29 -29.58
N SER A 271 -10.80 -17.52 -29.76
CA SER A 271 -12.17 -17.89 -29.50
C SER A 271 -12.45 -17.89 -27.98
N ARG A 272 -13.58 -17.32 -27.59
CA ARG A 272 -13.98 -17.27 -26.19
C ARG A 272 -14.36 -18.66 -25.69
N ARG A 273 -13.64 -19.14 -24.67
CA ARG A 273 -13.99 -20.34 -23.92
C ARG A 273 -15.04 -20.02 -22.87
N TRP A 274 -14.83 -18.95 -22.11
CA TRP A 274 -15.76 -18.49 -21.08
C TRP A 274 -15.69 -16.98 -20.86
N ARG A 275 -16.67 -16.45 -20.12
CA ARG A 275 -16.75 -15.08 -19.65
C ARG A 275 -17.38 -15.08 -18.27
N VAL A 276 -16.74 -14.43 -17.31
CA VAL A 276 -17.28 -14.23 -15.95
C VAL A 276 -17.61 -12.76 -15.75
N SER A 277 -18.83 -12.48 -15.30
CA SER A 277 -19.33 -11.13 -15.09
C SER A 277 -18.99 -10.63 -13.68
N HIS A 278 -18.49 -9.42 -13.58
CA HIS A 278 -18.35 -8.68 -12.33
C HIS A 278 -19.49 -7.67 -12.12
N HIS A 279 -20.68 -7.98 -12.67
CA HIS A 279 -21.91 -7.19 -12.52
C HIS A 279 -21.76 -5.70 -12.88
N GLY A 280 -20.96 -5.40 -13.88
CA GLY A 280 -20.69 -4.04 -14.35
C GLY A 280 -19.50 -3.34 -13.67
N SER A 281 -18.89 -3.92 -12.63
CA SER A 281 -17.64 -3.44 -12.07
C SER A 281 -16.48 -3.66 -13.04
N TRP A 282 -15.61 -2.68 -13.16
CA TRP A 282 -14.45 -2.77 -14.07
C TRP A 282 -13.44 -3.81 -13.59
N VAL A 283 -12.85 -4.49 -14.56
CA VAL A 283 -11.71 -5.39 -14.33
C VAL A 283 -10.48 -4.77 -14.97
N ILE A 284 -9.79 -3.92 -14.23
CA ILE A 284 -8.61 -3.15 -14.69
C ILE A 284 -7.31 -3.87 -14.36
N GLY A 285 -7.19 -4.41 -13.15
CA GLY A 285 -6.04 -5.22 -12.75
C GLY A 285 -5.83 -6.40 -13.69
N SER A 286 -4.57 -6.68 -14.04
CA SER A 286 -4.22 -7.83 -14.89
C SER A 286 -4.34 -9.12 -14.09
N PRO A 287 -4.92 -10.21 -14.64
CA PRO A 287 -5.05 -11.48 -13.95
C PRO A 287 -3.70 -12.08 -13.56
N ALA A 288 -3.63 -12.80 -12.44
CA ALA A 288 -2.51 -13.68 -12.12
C ALA A 288 -2.89 -15.13 -12.40
N VAL A 289 -1.96 -15.92 -12.96
CA VAL A 289 -2.16 -17.32 -13.32
C VAL A 289 -1.10 -18.16 -12.62
N HIS A 290 -1.53 -19.07 -11.76
CA HIS A 290 -0.62 -19.99 -11.08
C HIS A 290 -1.33 -21.28 -10.70
N GLY A 291 -0.66 -22.43 -10.93
CA GLY A 291 -1.26 -23.74 -10.73
C GLY A 291 -2.55 -23.89 -11.53
N ASP A 292 -3.59 -24.32 -10.89
CA ASP A 292 -4.95 -24.54 -11.43
C ASP A 292 -5.89 -23.32 -11.21
N LYS A 293 -5.34 -22.11 -11.06
CA LYS A 293 -6.12 -20.92 -10.69
C LYS A 293 -5.76 -19.68 -11.51
N VAL A 294 -6.78 -18.86 -11.76
CA VAL A 294 -6.67 -17.50 -12.26
C VAL A 294 -7.22 -16.56 -11.18
N PHE A 295 -6.38 -15.63 -10.70
CA PHE A 295 -6.77 -14.66 -9.70
C PHE A 295 -7.03 -13.30 -10.34
N VAL A 296 -8.15 -12.67 -9.97
CA VAL A 296 -8.54 -11.38 -10.52
C VAL A 296 -9.23 -10.52 -9.47
N GLY A 297 -8.90 -9.23 -9.46
CA GLY A 297 -9.55 -8.22 -8.63
C GLY A 297 -10.67 -7.51 -9.38
N SER A 298 -11.66 -7.04 -8.65
CA SER A 298 -12.75 -6.20 -9.12
C SER A 298 -12.57 -4.78 -8.59
N SER A 299 -12.68 -3.78 -9.46
CA SER A 299 -12.57 -2.38 -9.07
C SER A 299 -13.69 -2.00 -8.10
N ASP A 300 -14.83 -1.60 -8.63
CA ASP A 300 -15.96 -1.10 -7.84
C ASP A 300 -16.76 -2.23 -7.14
N GLY A 301 -16.49 -3.50 -7.50
CA GLY A 301 -17.05 -4.67 -6.83
C GLY A 301 -16.37 -4.98 -5.50
N HIS A 302 -15.17 -4.40 -5.25
CA HIS A 302 -14.44 -4.51 -3.99
C HIS A 302 -14.11 -5.95 -3.55
N PHE A 303 -13.83 -6.83 -4.49
CA PHE A 303 -13.50 -8.23 -4.21
C PHE A 303 -12.32 -8.73 -5.05
N VAL A 304 -11.72 -9.79 -4.58
CA VAL A 304 -10.80 -10.65 -5.33
C VAL A 304 -11.38 -12.06 -5.38
N GLN A 305 -11.20 -12.74 -6.50
CA GLN A 305 -11.67 -14.10 -6.69
C GLN A 305 -10.62 -14.98 -7.37
N ALA A 306 -10.74 -16.29 -7.16
CA ALA A 306 -10.03 -17.31 -7.92
C ALA A 306 -11.00 -18.06 -8.84
N LEU A 307 -10.57 -18.27 -10.07
CA LEU A 307 -11.33 -18.95 -11.11
C LEU A 307 -10.55 -20.17 -11.61
N GLU A 308 -11.29 -21.22 -11.98
CA GLU A 308 -10.73 -22.36 -12.71
C GLU A 308 -10.38 -21.94 -14.15
N PRO A 309 -9.13 -22.15 -14.62
CA PRO A 309 -8.67 -21.62 -15.89
C PRO A 309 -9.49 -22.07 -17.11
N GLU A 310 -9.88 -23.36 -17.16
CA GLU A 310 -10.53 -23.96 -18.33
C GLU A 310 -12.00 -23.56 -18.50
N THR A 311 -12.70 -23.32 -17.38
CA THR A 311 -14.16 -23.14 -17.36
C THR A 311 -14.61 -21.75 -16.89
N GLY A 312 -13.75 -21.02 -16.15
CA GLY A 312 -14.10 -19.78 -15.48
C GLY A 312 -14.99 -19.99 -14.25
N ARG A 313 -15.14 -21.24 -13.77
CA ARG A 313 -15.88 -21.53 -12.54
C ARG A 313 -15.20 -20.87 -11.35
N GLU A 314 -15.97 -20.12 -10.54
CA GLU A 314 -15.47 -19.54 -9.31
C GLU A 314 -15.10 -20.63 -8.31
N LEU A 315 -13.85 -20.55 -7.81
CA LEU A 315 -13.33 -21.46 -6.79
C LEU A 315 -13.54 -20.88 -5.40
N TRP A 316 -13.25 -19.57 -5.26
CA TRP A 316 -13.54 -18.79 -4.07
C TRP A 316 -13.66 -17.30 -4.41
N HIS A 317 -14.29 -16.57 -3.50
CA HIS A 317 -14.56 -15.14 -3.56
C HIS A 317 -14.24 -14.49 -2.22
N ARG A 318 -13.57 -13.33 -2.23
CA ARG A 318 -13.18 -12.60 -1.03
C ARG A 318 -13.51 -11.12 -1.17
N GLU A 319 -14.41 -10.62 -0.34
CA GLU A 319 -14.66 -9.18 -0.18
C GLU A 319 -13.45 -8.49 0.45
N THR A 320 -13.03 -7.36 -0.10
CA THR A 320 -11.91 -6.55 0.38
C THR A 320 -12.35 -5.21 0.97
N GLY A 321 -13.59 -4.79 0.70
CA GLY A 321 -14.14 -3.51 1.15
C GLY A 321 -13.47 -2.28 0.52
N ALA A 322 -12.63 -2.49 -0.52
CA ALA A 322 -11.91 -1.42 -1.21
C ALA A 322 -11.65 -1.82 -2.67
N ASN A 323 -11.42 -0.84 -3.54
CA ASN A 323 -11.16 -1.03 -4.97
C ASN A 323 -9.87 -1.82 -5.19
N ILE A 324 -9.87 -2.72 -6.18
CA ILE A 324 -8.67 -3.43 -6.62
C ILE A 324 -8.38 -3.01 -8.06
N LEU A 325 -7.48 -2.06 -8.22
CA LEU A 325 -6.99 -1.58 -9.52
C LEU A 325 -5.59 -2.14 -9.84
N ALA A 326 -4.81 -2.42 -8.80
CA ALA A 326 -3.54 -3.10 -8.91
C ALA A 326 -3.71 -4.57 -9.33
N SER A 327 -2.73 -5.09 -10.06
CA SER A 327 -2.74 -6.50 -10.45
C SER A 327 -2.28 -7.39 -9.29
N PRO A 328 -2.98 -8.47 -8.96
CA PRO A 328 -2.56 -9.42 -7.93
C PRO A 328 -1.25 -10.12 -8.33
N LEU A 329 -0.44 -10.48 -7.35
CA LEU A 329 0.82 -11.22 -7.51
C LEU A 329 0.77 -12.50 -6.68
N VAL A 330 1.06 -13.63 -7.29
CA VAL A 330 1.31 -14.89 -6.56
C VAL A 330 2.81 -15.01 -6.31
N VAL A 331 3.21 -15.19 -5.05
CA VAL A 331 4.61 -15.42 -4.67
C VAL A 331 4.68 -16.42 -3.54
N GLY A 332 5.49 -17.47 -3.72
CA GLY A 332 5.49 -18.60 -2.81
C GLY A 332 4.07 -19.15 -2.61
N ASN A 333 3.61 -19.21 -1.39
CA ASN A 333 2.26 -19.68 -1.04
C ASN A 333 1.32 -18.49 -0.65
N SER A 334 1.50 -17.32 -1.24
CA SER A 334 0.70 -16.12 -0.94
C SER A 334 0.21 -15.44 -2.20
N LEU A 335 -1.04 -14.99 -2.18
CA LEU A 335 -1.61 -14.08 -3.16
C LEU A 335 -1.58 -12.66 -2.57
N LEU A 336 -0.81 -11.78 -3.19
CA LEU A 336 -0.68 -10.38 -2.77
C LEU A 336 -1.65 -9.50 -3.54
N VAL A 337 -2.41 -8.69 -2.84
CA VAL A 337 -3.41 -7.77 -3.39
C VAL A 337 -3.25 -6.40 -2.73
N ALA A 338 -2.94 -5.39 -3.54
CA ALA A 338 -2.97 -4.00 -3.07
C ALA A 338 -4.35 -3.40 -3.35
N THR A 339 -4.88 -2.66 -2.38
CA THR A 339 -6.21 -2.06 -2.45
C THR A 339 -6.13 -0.54 -2.33
N ALA A 340 -7.19 0.12 -2.78
CA ALA A 340 -7.37 1.56 -2.66
C ALA A 340 -8.81 1.86 -2.25
N ARG A 341 -9.03 2.66 -1.18
CA ARG A 341 -10.37 3.15 -0.87
C ARG A 341 -10.85 4.12 -1.96
N THR A 342 -12.14 4.24 -2.10
CA THR A 342 -12.78 5.07 -3.14
C THR A 342 -12.34 6.55 -3.07
N ASP A 343 -12.03 7.05 -1.88
CA ASP A 343 -11.50 8.40 -1.64
C ASP A 343 -9.97 8.50 -1.84
N ALA A 344 -9.32 7.40 -2.25
CA ALA A 344 -7.87 7.28 -2.44
C ALA A 344 -7.00 7.64 -1.20
N SER A 345 -7.61 7.80 -0.02
CA SER A 345 -6.91 8.27 1.18
C SER A 345 -6.04 7.19 1.82
N VAL A 346 -6.45 5.93 1.74
CA VAL A 346 -5.77 4.79 2.37
C VAL A 346 -5.95 3.53 1.53
N GLY A 347 -5.11 2.53 1.78
CA GLY A 347 -5.19 1.21 1.18
C GLY A 347 -4.68 0.13 2.12
N ASP A 348 -4.69 -1.07 1.62
CA ASP A 348 -4.13 -2.23 2.31
C ASP A 348 -3.30 -3.06 1.32
N LEU A 349 -2.21 -3.64 1.80
CA LEU A 349 -1.54 -4.74 1.14
C LEU A 349 -1.95 -6.03 1.85
N LEU A 350 -2.76 -6.84 1.19
CA LEU A 350 -3.26 -8.10 1.69
C LEU A 350 -2.38 -9.25 1.19
N ALA A 351 -2.01 -10.15 2.07
CA ALA A 351 -1.49 -11.46 1.70
C ALA A 351 -2.56 -12.51 2.02
N LEU A 352 -3.07 -13.13 0.98
CA LEU A 352 -4.13 -14.12 1.05
C LEU A 352 -3.58 -15.53 0.79
N ASN A 353 -4.25 -16.52 1.33
CA ASN A 353 -4.04 -17.91 0.93
C ASN A 353 -4.60 -18.11 -0.49
N PRO A 354 -3.80 -18.54 -1.49
CA PRO A 354 -4.29 -18.75 -2.85
C PRO A 354 -5.35 -19.83 -2.97
N ASP A 355 -5.45 -20.77 -2.00
CA ASP A 355 -6.36 -21.90 -2.09
C ASP A 355 -7.78 -21.57 -1.69
N ASP A 356 -7.97 -20.66 -0.71
CA ASP A 356 -9.29 -20.37 -0.13
C ASP A 356 -9.58 -18.86 0.07
N GLY A 357 -8.64 -17.96 -0.27
CA GLY A 357 -8.79 -16.52 -0.13
C GLY A 357 -8.71 -16.01 1.32
N THR A 358 -8.39 -16.86 2.31
CA THR A 358 -8.25 -16.42 3.70
C THR A 358 -7.04 -15.51 3.88
N THR A 359 -7.18 -14.51 4.75
CA THR A 359 -6.09 -13.56 5.02
C THR A 359 -5.00 -14.21 5.86
N ARG A 360 -3.77 -14.20 5.37
CA ARG A 360 -2.56 -14.61 6.10
C ARG A 360 -2.02 -13.47 6.93
N TRP A 361 -1.89 -12.30 6.31
CA TRP A 361 -1.54 -11.04 6.97
C TRP A 361 -2.02 -9.85 6.13
N GLN A 362 -2.09 -8.71 6.78
CA GLN A 362 -2.47 -7.43 6.20
C GLN A 362 -1.52 -6.35 6.67
N LEU A 363 -1.08 -5.50 5.76
CA LEU A 363 -0.34 -4.28 6.07
C LEU A 363 -1.21 -3.09 5.65
N ARG A 364 -1.62 -2.29 6.63
CA ARG A 364 -2.29 -1.03 6.37
C ARG A 364 -1.31 -0.06 5.71
N LEU A 365 -1.73 0.51 4.59
CA LEU A 365 -1.02 1.58 3.93
C LEU A 365 -1.69 2.91 4.31
N ASP A 366 -0.90 3.92 4.67
CA ASP A 366 -1.41 5.26 4.99
C ASP A 366 -1.91 5.98 3.73
N GLU A 367 -1.70 5.38 2.56
CA GLU A 367 -2.03 5.89 1.23
C GLU A 367 -2.57 4.76 0.35
N ALA A 368 -3.43 5.09 -0.61
CA ALA A 368 -3.93 4.13 -1.59
C ALA A 368 -2.81 3.64 -2.52
N SER A 369 -2.86 2.36 -2.93
CA SER A 369 -1.91 1.82 -3.90
C SER A 369 -2.63 1.26 -5.12
N ASN A 370 -2.34 1.84 -6.27
CA ASN A 370 -2.71 1.35 -7.60
C ASN A 370 -1.52 0.74 -8.35
N SER A 371 -0.34 0.74 -7.74
CA SER A 371 0.86 0.03 -8.19
C SER A 371 0.74 -1.45 -7.87
N SER A 372 1.04 -2.32 -8.82
CA SER A 372 1.06 -3.77 -8.56
C SER A 372 2.30 -4.12 -7.74
N PRO A 373 2.17 -4.93 -6.67
CA PRO A 373 3.31 -5.35 -5.87
C PRO A 373 4.28 -6.20 -6.68
N VAL A 374 5.56 -6.09 -6.37
CA VAL A 374 6.64 -6.88 -6.96
C VAL A 374 7.46 -7.52 -5.85
N ALA A 375 7.70 -8.83 -5.95
CA ALA A 375 8.53 -9.58 -5.01
C ALA A 375 9.93 -9.77 -5.57
N PHE A 376 10.93 -9.59 -4.73
CA PHE A 376 12.32 -9.86 -5.06
C PHE A 376 13.12 -10.16 -3.78
N ASP A 377 13.78 -11.31 -3.73
CA ASP A 377 14.72 -11.69 -2.66
C ASP A 377 14.15 -11.52 -1.24
N GLY A 378 12.92 -12.01 -1.02
CA GLY A 378 12.24 -11.97 0.27
C GLY A 378 11.64 -10.60 0.65
N GLU A 379 11.60 -9.65 -0.26
CA GLU A 379 11.04 -8.31 -0.05
C GLU A 379 9.95 -8.00 -1.08
N LEU A 380 9.07 -7.07 -0.74
CA LEU A 380 8.07 -6.53 -1.65
C LEU A 380 8.31 -5.05 -1.90
N TYR A 381 7.95 -4.62 -3.11
CA TYR A 381 8.06 -3.24 -3.54
C TYR A 381 6.77 -2.80 -4.21
N LEU A 382 6.27 -1.62 -3.88
CA LEU A 382 5.09 -1.01 -4.49
C LEU A 382 5.14 0.51 -4.39
N GLY A 383 4.34 1.17 -5.23
CA GLY A 383 4.14 2.62 -5.19
C GLY A 383 2.77 2.99 -4.62
N THR A 384 2.56 4.26 -4.29
CA THR A 384 1.29 4.79 -3.79
C THR A 384 0.80 5.99 -4.60
N GLU A 385 -0.47 6.35 -4.45
CA GLU A 385 -1.07 7.54 -5.10
C GLU A 385 -0.53 8.87 -4.56
N ALA A 386 -0.07 8.92 -3.32
CA ALA A 386 0.57 10.12 -2.76
C ALA A 386 2.05 10.25 -3.14
N GLY A 387 2.61 9.27 -3.86
CA GLY A 387 3.96 9.36 -4.41
C GLY A 387 5.03 8.65 -3.60
N THR A 388 4.65 7.78 -2.69
CA THR A 388 5.59 7.00 -1.89
C THR A 388 5.93 5.68 -2.58
N VAL A 389 7.22 5.33 -2.59
CA VAL A 389 7.72 4.00 -2.94
C VAL A 389 8.06 3.27 -1.66
N LEU A 390 7.49 2.09 -1.47
CA LEU A 390 7.66 1.27 -0.27
C LEU A 390 8.48 0.02 -0.56
N ALA A 391 9.41 -0.31 0.35
CA ALA A 391 9.94 -1.66 0.48
C ALA A 391 9.35 -2.31 1.74
N VAL A 392 8.79 -3.50 1.58
CA VAL A 392 8.16 -4.26 2.65
C VAL A 392 8.94 -5.57 2.85
N HIS A 393 9.28 -5.87 4.08
CA HIS A 393 9.99 -7.08 4.44
C HIS A 393 9.25 -7.81 5.57
N GLN A 394 9.66 -9.04 5.87
CA GLN A 394 9.15 -9.72 7.04
C GLN A 394 9.60 -9.01 8.31
N VAL A 395 8.66 -8.69 9.16
CA VAL A 395 8.94 -8.28 10.54
C VAL A 395 8.64 -9.44 11.47
N SER A 396 9.50 -9.67 12.44
CA SER A 396 9.12 -10.52 13.56
C SER A 396 7.96 -9.83 14.28
N PRO A 397 6.90 -10.55 14.65
CA PRO A 397 5.82 -9.93 15.41
C PRO A 397 6.43 -9.41 16.72
N VAL A 398 6.65 -8.09 16.78
CA VAL A 398 6.99 -7.44 18.05
C VAL A 398 5.70 -7.41 18.82
N ILE A 399 5.54 -8.31 19.76
CA ILE A 399 4.39 -8.32 20.65
C ILE A 399 4.41 -7.00 21.44
N PRO A 400 3.46 -6.09 21.22
CA PRO A 400 3.44 -4.83 21.94
C PRO A 400 3.25 -5.09 23.42
N ARG A 401 3.86 -4.28 24.26
CA ARG A 401 3.65 -4.35 25.70
C ARG A 401 2.48 -3.46 26.08
N LEU A 402 1.39 -4.10 26.45
CA LEU A 402 0.14 -3.44 26.82
C LEU A 402 -0.06 -3.50 28.33
N ALA A 403 -0.39 -2.35 28.92
CA ALA A 403 -0.60 -2.25 30.35
C ALA A 403 -1.79 -1.35 30.70
N VAL A 404 -2.34 -1.55 31.88
CA VAL A 404 -3.30 -0.67 32.50
C VAL A 404 -2.75 -0.19 33.85
N PHE A 405 -2.71 1.11 34.05
CA PHE A 405 -2.33 1.68 35.32
C PHE A 405 -3.55 1.82 36.24
N TYR A 406 -3.53 1.11 37.35
CA TYR A 406 -4.53 1.20 38.42
C TYR A 406 -3.86 0.86 39.77
N ASP A 407 -3.88 1.78 40.68
CA ASP A 407 -3.29 1.63 42.02
C ASP A 407 -4.32 1.97 43.11
N SER A 408 -4.87 0.94 43.75
CA SER A 408 -5.87 1.09 44.77
C SER A 408 -5.37 1.81 46.03
N SER A 409 -4.07 1.89 46.26
CA SER A 409 -3.46 2.61 47.38
C SER A 409 -3.53 4.12 47.24
N LEU A 410 -3.71 4.62 46.02
CA LEU A 410 -3.86 6.05 45.71
C LEU A 410 -5.29 6.56 45.85
N THR A 411 -6.23 5.68 46.17
CA THR A 411 -7.65 6.00 46.21
C THR A 411 -8.07 6.39 47.61
N GLY A 412 -8.03 7.69 47.94
CA GLY A 412 -8.63 8.24 49.15
C GLY A 412 -10.13 8.60 49.03
N ASP A 413 -10.70 8.53 47.81
CA ASP A 413 -12.11 8.79 47.48
C ASP A 413 -12.39 8.23 46.08
N PRO A 414 -13.65 7.91 45.69
CA PRO A 414 -13.87 7.08 44.51
C PRO A 414 -13.10 7.58 43.34
N ALA A 415 -12.02 6.86 43.10
CA ALA A 415 -11.18 6.99 41.92
C ALA A 415 -12.02 7.15 40.66
N THR A 416 -11.47 7.64 39.61
CA THR A 416 -12.04 7.73 38.24
C THR A 416 -13.20 6.73 38.10
N PRO A 417 -14.44 7.16 37.88
CA PRO A 417 -15.57 6.25 37.75
C PRO A 417 -15.26 5.13 36.75
N GLY A 418 -15.35 3.88 37.21
CA GLY A 418 -15.04 2.72 36.37
C GLY A 418 -13.56 2.36 36.26
N GLY A 419 -12.63 2.99 36.99
CA GLY A 419 -11.19 2.68 36.90
C GLY A 419 -10.88 1.22 37.27
N ARG A 420 -11.50 0.70 38.36
CA ARG A 420 -11.39 -0.71 38.71
C ARG A 420 -11.97 -1.63 37.63
N LEU A 421 -13.13 -1.28 37.09
CA LEU A 421 -13.77 -2.02 35.99
C LEU A 421 -12.86 -2.09 34.76
N ALA A 422 -12.23 -0.97 34.41
CA ALA A 422 -11.26 -0.94 33.32
C ALA A 422 -10.05 -1.83 33.61
N ALA A 423 -9.47 -1.78 34.81
CA ALA A 423 -8.34 -2.61 35.18
C ALA A 423 -8.66 -4.11 35.12
N GLU A 424 -9.85 -4.51 35.55
CA GLU A 424 -10.34 -5.90 35.50
C GLU A 424 -10.52 -6.33 34.01
N TYR A 425 -11.19 -5.53 33.19
CA TYR A 425 -11.40 -5.80 31.76
C TYR A 425 -10.10 -5.96 30.99
N PHE A 426 -9.15 -5.03 31.16
CA PHE A 426 -7.87 -5.10 30.44
C PHE A 426 -6.98 -6.24 30.96
N ARG A 427 -7.07 -6.61 32.24
CA ARG A 427 -6.40 -7.79 32.79
C ARG A 427 -6.88 -9.08 32.11
N GLU A 428 -8.20 -9.23 31.93
CA GLU A 428 -8.77 -10.39 31.23
C GLU A 428 -8.31 -10.48 29.78
N LEU A 429 -7.98 -9.35 29.15
CA LEU A 429 -7.39 -9.28 27.79
C LEU A 429 -5.86 -9.49 27.78
N GLY A 430 -5.23 -9.77 28.91
CA GLY A 430 -3.79 -10.03 29.00
C GLY A 430 -2.91 -8.79 29.18
N TYR A 431 -3.50 -7.62 29.46
CA TYR A 431 -2.72 -6.42 29.82
C TYR A 431 -2.09 -6.55 31.20
N ALA A 432 -0.84 -6.07 31.34
CA ALA A 432 -0.21 -5.97 32.65
C ALA A 432 -0.91 -4.91 33.51
N VAL A 433 -1.31 -5.25 34.73
CA VAL A 433 -1.84 -4.26 35.68
C VAL A 433 -0.67 -3.67 36.46
N LEU A 434 -0.47 -2.37 36.35
CA LEU A 434 0.65 -1.65 36.96
C LEU A 434 0.16 -0.80 38.15
N ALA A 435 0.85 -0.92 39.29
CA ALA A 435 0.77 0.02 40.39
C ALA A 435 1.83 1.13 40.25
N SER A 436 1.87 2.07 41.17
CA SER A 436 2.76 3.24 41.11
C SER A 436 4.24 2.95 40.89
N ASP A 437 4.78 1.93 41.57
CA ASP A 437 6.19 1.57 41.46
C ASP A 437 6.51 0.86 40.14
N SER A 438 5.64 -0.01 39.70
CA SER A 438 5.80 -0.76 38.47
C SER A 438 5.56 0.08 37.19
N LEU A 439 4.76 1.15 37.27
CA LEU A 439 4.55 2.05 36.15
C LEU A 439 5.86 2.76 35.74
N ALA A 440 6.62 3.24 36.72
CA ALA A 440 7.90 3.91 36.45
C ALA A 440 8.93 2.95 35.87
N ALA A 441 8.98 1.71 36.35
CA ALA A 441 9.83 0.66 35.79
C ALA A 441 9.41 0.36 34.35
N PHE A 442 8.13 0.16 34.07
CA PHE A 442 7.60 -0.08 32.74
C PHE A 442 8.01 1.02 31.75
N PHE A 443 7.92 2.29 32.12
CA PHE A 443 8.32 3.39 31.26
C PHE A 443 9.83 3.38 30.96
N ARG A 444 10.69 3.13 31.95
CA ARG A 444 12.14 3.04 31.74
C ARG A 444 12.49 1.92 30.76
N ASP A 445 11.97 0.72 31.00
CA ASP A 445 12.20 -0.42 30.14
C ASP A 445 11.77 -0.15 28.68
N ARG A 446 10.62 0.50 28.48
CA ARG A 446 10.11 0.81 27.12
C ARG A 446 10.84 1.96 26.43
N ILE A 447 11.46 2.86 27.17
CA ILE A 447 12.37 3.87 26.61
C ILE A 447 13.66 3.21 26.08
N ASP A 448 14.17 2.24 26.81
CA ASP A 448 15.47 1.59 26.51
C ASP A 448 15.35 0.54 25.41
N ASP A 449 14.29 -0.27 25.40
CA ASP A 449 14.12 -1.37 24.43
C ASP A 449 13.37 -0.94 23.15
N SER A 450 12.74 0.23 23.13
CA SER A 450 11.95 0.75 22.01
C SER A 450 10.82 -0.17 21.53
N VAL A 451 10.39 -1.13 22.35
CA VAL A 451 9.26 -2.01 22.04
C VAL A 451 7.97 -1.19 21.99
N PRO A 452 7.12 -1.32 20.94
CA PRO A 452 5.82 -0.66 20.89
C PRO A 452 5.02 -0.97 22.16
N SER A 453 4.48 0.07 22.78
CA SER A 453 3.80 -0.09 24.07
C SER A 453 2.71 0.94 24.27
N ALA A 454 1.67 0.55 25.02
CA ALA A 454 0.63 1.46 25.46
C ALA A 454 0.28 1.20 26.92
N VAL A 455 -0.10 2.29 27.60
CA VAL A 455 -0.66 2.25 28.94
C VAL A 455 -2.03 2.92 28.94
N VAL A 456 -3.04 2.18 29.34
CA VAL A 456 -4.36 2.73 29.67
C VAL A 456 -4.27 3.29 31.08
N VAL A 457 -4.54 4.56 31.26
CA VAL A 457 -4.56 5.18 32.58
C VAL A 457 -5.99 5.14 33.12
N ALA A 458 -6.22 4.21 34.03
CA ALA A 458 -7.53 3.98 34.67
C ALA A 458 -7.73 4.83 35.95
N MET A 459 -6.94 5.89 36.09
CA MET A 459 -6.98 6.81 37.22
C MET A 459 -6.76 8.24 36.74
N ASP A 460 -7.20 9.22 37.50
CA ASP A 460 -6.97 10.65 37.25
C ASP A 460 -5.68 11.20 37.88
N ILE A 461 -4.91 10.33 38.54
CA ILE A 461 -3.66 10.67 39.23
C ILE A 461 -2.51 9.85 38.64
N LEU A 462 -1.35 10.47 38.49
CA LEU A 462 -0.07 9.78 38.24
C LEU A 462 0.81 9.84 39.48
N PRO A 463 1.59 8.76 39.76
CA PRO A 463 2.55 8.78 40.86
C PRO A 463 3.68 9.79 40.62
N SER A 464 4.20 10.36 41.69
CA SER A 464 5.33 11.34 41.61
C SER A 464 6.60 10.74 41.00
N SER A 465 6.77 9.43 41.06
CA SER A 465 7.87 8.73 40.37
C SER A 465 7.85 8.83 38.85
N VAL A 466 6.68 9.12 38.26
CA VAL A 466 6.45 9.21 36.81
C VAL A 466 6.28 10.66 36.37
N ALA A 467 5.59 11.47 37.17
CA ALA A 467 5.28 12.87 36.90
C ALA A 467 5.48 13.73 38.17
N PRO A 468 6.74 14.00 38.59
CA PRO A 468 7.02 14.90 39.71
C PRO A 468 6.56 16.34 39.40
N VAL A 469 6.26 17.09 40.45
CA VAL A 469 5.60 18.42 40.38
C VAL A 469 6.41 19.48 39.64
N LEU A 470 7.73 19.32 39.47
CA LEU A 470 8.63 20.36 38.93
C LEU A 470 9.89 19.77 38.27
N ALA A 471 9.83 19.21 37.06
CA ALA A 471 11.07 18.93 36.32
C ALA A 471 10.83 18.82 34.82
N ASP A 472 11.71 19.46 34.03
CA ASP A 472 11.76 19.39 32.54
C ASP A 472 12.06 17.99 31.95
N THR A 473 12.31 16.99 32.81
CA THR A 473 12.70 15.63 32.42
C THR A 473 11.75 14.57 33.00
N VAL A 474 10.46 14.82 32.91
CA VAL A 474 9.45 13.89 33.39
C VAL A 474 9.51 12.58 32.63
N LEU A 475 9.56 11.46 33.35
CA LEU A 475 9.64 10.12 32.78
C LEU A 475 8.49 9.84 31.78
N LEU A 476 7.30 10.34 32.05
CA LEU A 476 6.16 10.33 31.14
C LEU A 476 6.47 10.95 29.78
N THR A 477 7.02 12.16 29.76
CA THR A 477 7.35 12.87 28.52
C THR A 477 8.45 12.14 27.73
N ARG A 478 9.44 11.58 28.42
CA ARG A 478 10.49 10.75 27.80
C ARG A 478 9.88 9.51 27.16
N TYR A 479 8.96 8.82 27.83
CA TYR A 479 8.25 7.67 27.30
C TYR A 479 7.43 8.01 26.04
N LEU A 480 6.69 9.13 26.07
CA LEU A 480 5.92 9.61 24.90
C LEU A 480 6.85 9.98 23.73
N ARG A 481 7.96 10.65 23.97
CA ARG A 481 8.98 10.98 22.95
C ARG A 481 9.70 9.76 22.40
N ALA A 482 9.82 8.70 23.18
CA ALA A 482 10.35 7.42 22.71
C ALA A 482 9.37 6.65 21.81
N GLY A 483 8.12 7.13 21.68
CA GLY A 483 7.07 6.53 20.85
C GLY A 483 6.10 5.64 21.63
N GLY A 484 6.08 5.75 22.95
CA GLY A 484 5.06 5.13 23.80
C GLY A 484 3.69 5.78 23.64
N LYS A 485 2.64 5.07 24.02
CA LYS A 485 1.27 5.56 23.99
C LYS A 485 0.66 5.59 25.40
N ILE A 486 -0.03 6.66 25.71
CA ILE A 486 -0.88 6.80 26.90
C ILE A 486 -2.31 7.03 26.44
N VAL A 487 -3.25 6.27 26.96
CA VAL A 487 -4.69 6.45 26.71
C VAL A 487 -5.39 6.81 28.01
N CYS A 488 -5.98 7.98 28.05
CA CYS A 488 -6.71 8.51 29.19
C CYS A 488 -8.20 8.69 28.84
N PHE A 489 -9.07 8.25 29.73
CA PHE A 489 -10.53 8.36 29.61
C PHE A 489 -11.18 9.06 30.82
N SER A 490 -10.38 9.62 31.68
CA SER A 490 -10.74 10.50 32.81
C SER A 490 -10.36 11.94 32.50
N ALA A 491 -10.28 12.81 33.48
CA ALA A 491 -9.75 14.16 33.35
C ALA A 491 -8.34 14.12 32.70
N PRO A 492 -7.95 15.11 31.90
CA PRO A 492 -6.63 15.15 31.29
C PRO A 492 -5.54 15.04 32.34
N LEU A 493 -4.52 14.21 32.09
CA LEU A 493 -3.46 13.93 33.06
C LEU A 493 -2.79 15.22 33.54
N GLY A 494 -2.72 15.38 34.86
CA GLY A 494 -2.12 16.51 35.52
C GLY A 494 -3.06 17.71 35.70
N SER A 495 -4.26 17.73 35.13
CA SER A 495 -5.21 18.82 35.37
C SER A 495 -5.76 18.81 36.82
N VAL A 496 -5.95 17.62 37.39
CA VAL A 496 -6.50 17.47 38.74
C VAL A 496 -5.40 17.58 39.80
N VAL A 497 -5.54 18.52 40.72
CA VAL A 497 -4.64 18.72 41.88
C VAL A 497 -5.25 18.12 43.11
N ARG A 498 -4.46 17.32 43.86
CA ARG A 498 -4.88 16.72 45.14
C ARG A 498 -3.90 17.10 46.24
N ASP A 499 -4.40 17.14 47.48
CA ASP A 499 -3.56 17.30 48.67
C ASP A 499 -2.86 15.99 49.07
N SER A 500 -2.08 16.05 50.15
CA SER A 500 -1.35 14.88 50.67
C SER A 500 -2.27 13.76 51.19
N THR A 501 -3.56 14.02 51.35
CA THR A 501 -4.58 13.03 51.76
C THR A 501 -5.32 12.42 50.56
N GLY A 502 -5.03 12.89 49.31
CA GLY A 502 -5.69 12.48 48.11
C GLY A 502 -6.97 13.23 47.76
N LYS A 503 -7.35 14.24 48.55
CA LYS A 503 -8.56 15.05 48.32
C LYS A 503 -8.32 16.01 47.14
N VAL A 504 -9.29 16.09 46.24
CA VAL A 504 -9.25 17.03 45.09
C VAL A 504 -9.30 18.46 45.62
N LEU A 505 -8.29 19.26 45.27
CA LEU A 505 -8.19 20.68 45.57
C LEU A 505 -8.72 21.56 44.43
N GLY A 506 -8.78 21.03 43.20
CA GLY A 506 -9.23 21.72 42.00
C GLY A 506 -8.46 21.28 40.75
N ASP A 507 -8.68 22.00 39.65
CA ASP A 507 -8.00 21.79 38.38
C ASP A 507 -6.89 22.81 38.20
N ASP A 508 -5.72 22.35 37.72
CA ASP A 508 -4.59 23.21 37.32
C ASP A 508 -4.19 22.94 35.86
N PRO A 509 -4.78 23.64 34.88
CA PRO A 509 -4.47 23.48 33.47
C PRO A 509 -3.00 23.76 33.12
N LYS A 510 -2.29 24.59 33.89
CA LYS A 510 -0.86 24.87 33.67
C LYS A 510 0.01 23.64 33.87
N ARG A 511 -0.40 22.74 34.75
CA ARG A 511 0.31 21.49 35.00
C ARG A 511 0.21 20.55 33.79
N MET A 512 -0.94 20.52 33.13
CA MET A 512 -1.09 19.79 31.86
C MET A 512 -0.19 20.38 30.76
N GLU A 513 -0.07 21.70 30.68
CA GLU A 513 0.83 22.36 29.73
C GLU A 513 2.30 21.95 29.97
N GLN A 514 2.72 21.92 31.22
CA GLN A 514 4.07 21.47 31.59
C GLN A 514 4.31 19.98 31.27
N LEU A 515 3.32 19.10 31.53
CA LEU A 515 3.45 17.67 31.32
C LEU A 515 3.33 17.25 29.86
N LEU A 516 2.39 17.81 29.13
CA LEU A 516 2.00 17.38 27.78
C LEU A 516 2.34 18.40 26.70
N GLY A 517 2.82 19.59 27.05
CA GLY A 517 3.10 20.67 26.09
C GLY A 517 1.84 21.14 25.35
N ILE A 518 0.70 21.10 26.01
CA ILE A 518 -0.61 21.51 25.45
C ILE A 518 -1.02 22.81 26.17
N PRO A 519 -1.22 23.92 25.43
CA PRO A 519 -1.51 25.22 26.05
C PRO A 519 -2.73 25.17 26.99
N ALA A 520 -2.60 25.69 28.20
CA ALA A 520 -3.67 25.74 29.20
C ALA A 520 -4.93 26.48 28.70
N ALA A 521 -4.75 27.51 27.90
CA ALA A 521 -5.83 28.28 27.27
C ALA A 521 -6.64 27.51 26.22
N ALA A 522 -6.22 26.30 25.87
CA ALA A 522 -6.91 25.47 24.89
C ALA A 522 -8.08 24.68 25.49
N LEU A 523 -8.16 24.52 26.84
CA LEU A 523 -9.26 23.83 27.52
C LEU A 523 -10.48 24.73 27.68
N ASP A 524 -11.66 24.14 27.53
CA ASP A 524 -12.96 24.76 27.77
C ASP A 524 -13.86 23.78 28.54
N TYR A 525 -14.94 24.28 29.14
CA TYR A 525 -15.95 23.45 29.81
C TYR A 525 -17.22 23.46 28.98
N ASP A 526 -17.61 22.30 28.43
CA ASP A 526 -18.84 22.13 27.65
C ASP A 526 -19.31 20.67 27.71
N GLU A 527 -20.53 20.45 28.12
CA GLU A 527 -21.14 19.12 28.29
C GLU A 527 -21.84 18.60 27.03
N ASP A 528 -21.64 19.19 25.87
CA ASP A 528 -22.33 18.83 24.63
C ASP A 528 -21.91 17.45 24.09
N LEU A 529 -22.88 16.80 23.41
CA LEU A 529 -22.64 15.52 22.73
C LEU A 529 -21.72 15.70 21.53
N ALA A 530 -20.54 15.12 21.60
CA ALA A 530 -19.58 15.09 20.51
C ALA A 530 -19.85 13.98 19.49
N ALA A 531 -19.58 14.25 18.24
CA ALA A 531 -19.64 13.30 17.13
C ALA A 531 -18.24 12.85 16.68
N PRO A 532 -18.05 11.56 16.37
CA PRO A 532 -16.78 11.06 15.84
C PRO A 532 -16.41 11.72 14.50
N THR A 533 -15.17 12.15 14.37
CA THR A 533 -14.59 12.57 13.09
C THR A 533 -14.22 11.36 12.21
N PRO A 534 -13.86 11.54 10.92
CA PRO A 534 -13.27 10.46 10.12
C PRO A 534 -12.01 9.86 10.78
N ALA A 535 -11.13 10.68 11.33
CA ALA A 535 -9.97 10.23 12.09
C ALA A 535 -10.38 9.41 13.32
N GLY A 536 -11.38 9.86 14.09
CA GLY A 536 -11.90 9.14 15.23
C GLY A 536 -12.43 7.75 14.89
N ARG A 537 -13.16 7.62 13.80
CA ARG A 537 -13.64 6.31 13.32
C ARG A 537 -12.49 5.37 12.99
N ASN A 538 -11.42 5.86 12.41
CA ASN A 538 -10.20 5.08 12.16
C ASN A 538 -9.55 4.59 13.47
N TRP A 539 -9.66 5.37 14.55
CA TRP A 539 -9.19 5.01 15.88
C TRP A 539 -10.19 4.16 16.67
N GLY A 540 -11.31 3.74 16.09
CA GLY A 540 -12.36 2.97 16.73
C GLY A 540 -13.33 3.78 17.58
N VAL A 541 -13.28 5.11 17.53
CA VAL A 541 -14.22 6.01 18.22
C VAL A 541 -15.49 6.11 17.37
N ASN A 542 -16.48 5.26 17.64
CA ASN A 542 -17.67 5.09 16.79
C ASN A 542 -18.97 5.62 17.45
N LEU A 543 -18.93 6.05 18.71
CA LEU A 543 -20.10 6.49 19.45
C LEU A 543 -20.09 8.00 19.68
N ARG A 544 -21.27 8.61 19.78
CA ARG A 544 -21.44 9.96 20.32
C ARG A 544 -21.29 9.91 21.83
N LEU A 545 -20.41 10.74 22.36
CA LEU A 545 -20.09 10.76 23.80
C LEU A 545 -20.03 12.21 24.28
N ARG A 546 -20.43 12.43 25.53
CA ARG A 546 -20.15 13.71 26.21
C ARG A 546 -18.68 13.78 26.56
N GLY A 547 -18.06 14.94 26.39
CA GLY A 547 -16.68 15.20 26.80
C GLY A 547 -16.61 16.43 27.68
N ASP A 548 -16.02 16.32 28.88
CA ASP A 548 -15.96 17.39 29.87
C ASP A 548 -14.88 18.44 29.61
N TYR A 549 -13.90 18.11 28.77
CA TYR A 549 -12.72 18.95 28.56
C TYR A 549 -12.46 19.15 27.06
N PRO A 550 -13.36 19.90 26.36
CA PRO A 550 -13.15 20.20 24.96
C PRO A 550 -11.93 21.08 24.74
N MET A 551 -11.16 20.77 23.70
CA MET A 551 -9.89 21.38 23.37
C MET A 551 -9.96 22.17 22.05
N ASN A 552 -9.14 23.23 21.91
CA ASN A 552 -8.94 23.84 20.60
C ASN A 552 -8.31 22.82 19.62
N PRO A 553 -8.96 22.53 18.48
CA PRO A 553 -8.44 21.55 17.50
C PRO A 553 -7.01 21.83 17.02
N GLU A 554 -6.58 23.08 16.98
CA GLU A 554 -5.25 23.47 16.52
C GLU A 554 -4.12 23.10 17.51
N ALA A 555 -4.48 22.80 18.78
CA ALA A 555 -3.50 22.46 19.82
C ALA A 555 -3.09 20.97 19.81
N VAL A 556 -3.74 20.14 18.99
CA VAL A 556 -3.59 18.68 18.98
C VAL A 556 -3.23 18.17 17.58
N THR A 557 -2.71 16.95 17.51
CA THR A 557 -2.29 16.36 16.22
C THR A 557 -3.48 15.77 15.45
N HIS A 558 -4.36 15.05 16.16
CA HIS A 558 -5.56 14.45 15.56
C HIS A 558 -6.78 14.75 16.43
N VAL A 559 -7.88 15.13 15.80
CA VAL A 559 -9.17 15.30 16.44
C VAL A 559 -10.01 14.05 16.19
N LEU A 560 -10.36 13.31 17.25
CA LEU A 560 -11.10 12.06 17.16
C LEU A 560 -12.62 12.28 17.28
N ALA A 561 -13.06 13.26 18.06
CA ALA A 561 -14.46 13.66 18.16
C ALA A 561 -14.57 15.17 18.39
N THR A 562 -15.64 15.78 17.88
CA THR A 562 -15.94 17.20 18.05
C THR A 562 -17.33 17.41 18.61
N ASN A 563 -17.49 18.42 19.48
CA ASN A 563 -18.78 18.91 19.90
C ASN A 563 -19.43 19.83 18.83
N PRO A 564 -20.68 20.26 18.98
CA PRO A 564 -21.36 21.16 18.03
C PRO A 564 -20.63 22.49 17.81
N ASN A 565 -19.83 22.96 18.78
CA ASN A 565 -19.06 24.19 18.71
C ASN A 565 -17.70 23.99 17.99
N GLY A 566 -17.43 22.79 17.42
CA GLY A 566 -16.19 22.46 16.70
C GLY A 566 -14.99 22.20 17.59
N ARG A 567 -15.16 22.10 18.92
CA ARG A 567 -14.09 21.78 19.87
C ARG A 567 -13.78 20.29 19.89
N ALA A 568 -12.52 19.92 20.04
CA ALA A 568 -12.08 18.54 20.14
C ALA A 568 -12.35 17.97 21.53
N THR A 569 -13.20 16.96 21.63
CA THR A 569 -13.57 16.28 22.89
C THR A 569 -12.87 14.93 23.06
N ALA A 570 -12.41 14.33 21.97
CA ALA A 570 -11.45 13.23 21.97
C ALA A 570 -10.36 13.57 20.96
N TRP A 571 -9.10 13.40 21.35
CA TRP A 571 -7.97 13.88 20.55
C TRP A 571 -6.67 13.14 20.85
N VAL A 572 -5.67 13.32 19.96
CA VAL A 572 -4.32 12.77 20.09
C VAL A 572 -3.29 13.87 19.96
N LYS A 573 -2.29 13.84 20.84
CA LYS A 573 -1.05 14.62 20.73
C LYS A 573 0.11 13.67 20.49
N GLU A 574 0.69 13.70 19.30
CA GLU A 574 1.89 12.94 18.97
C GLU A 574 3.15 13.71 19.32
N TYR A 575 4.18 13.01 19.79
CA TYR A 575 5.46 13.58 20.22
C TYR A 575 6.63 13.15 19.35
N ARG A 576 6.39 12.22 18.42
CA ARG A 576 7.38 11.71 17.48
C ARG A 576 6.78 11.66 16.08
N THR A 577 7.44 12.28 15.11
CA THR A 577 7.08 12.19 13.69
C THR A 577 7.40 10.80 13.15
N GLY A 578 6.50 10.25 12.32
CA GLY A 578 6.71 8.98 11.63
C GLY A 578 6.27 7.71 12.39
N ARG A 579 5.67 7.81 13.57
CA ARG A 579 4.96 6.72 14.25
C ARG A 579 3.50 7.09 14.46
N SER A 580 2.68 6.89 13.45
CA SER A 580 1.23 7.01 13.57
C SER A 580 0.72 6.06 14.66
N GLY A 581 -0.16 6.58 15.50
CA GLY A 581 -0.77 5.81 16.59
C GLY A 581 0.01 5.80 17.91
N SER A 582 1.08 6.59 18.06
CA SER A 582 1.77 6.83 19.34
C SER A 582 1.30 8.14 20.00
N GLY A 583 1.78 8.43 21.20
CA GLY A 583 1.54 9.70 21.86
C GLY A 583 0.48 9.66 22.97
N TYR A 584 0.00 10.83 23.36
CA TYR A 584 -1.05 10.96 24.36
C TYR A 584 -2.43 11.02 23.70
N VAL A 585 -3.32 10.12 24.11
CA VAL A 585 -4.70 10.01 23.63
C VAL A 585 -5.63 10.39 24.76
N GLN A 586 -6.38 11.47 24.60
CA GLN A 586 -7.49 11.83 25.47
C GLN A 586 -8.79 11.37 24.82
N LEU A 587 -9.48 10.54 25.49
CA LEU A 587 -10.85 10.22 25.15
C LEU A 587 -11.80 11.01 26.00
N TRP A 588 -12.88 11.03 26.28
CA TRP A 588 -13.79 11.82 27.09
C TRP A 588 -13.36 11.90 28.58
N GLY A 589 -14.04 12.70 29.39
CA GLY A 589 -13.72 12.93 30.81
C GLY A 589 -14.52 12.13 31.85
N PHE A 590 -15.49 11.29 31.46
CA PHE A 590 -16.48 10.68 32.38
C PHE A 590 -16.16 9.27 32.90
N GLY A 591 -14.93 8.79 32.75
CA GLY A 591 -14.56 7.46 33.23
C GLY A 591 -15.03 6.30 32.34
N ALA A 592 -14.82 5.08 32.79
CA ALA A 592 -15.13 3.86 32.06
C ALA A 592 -16.54 3.31 32.43
N SER A 593 -17.22 2.77 31.41
CA SER A 593 -18.39 1.92 31.55
C SER A 593 -18.26 0.70 30.66
N VAL A 594 -19.04 -0.34 30.88
CA VAL A 594 -19.01 -1.56 30.07
C VAL A 594 -19.11 -1.26 28.57
N GLU A 595 -19.93 -0.30 28.17
CA GLU A 595 -20.14 0.10 26.78
C GLU A 595 -18.94 0.85 26.16
N ARG A 596 -18.10 1.48 26.99
CA ARG A 596 -16.95 2.31 26.57
C ARG A 596 -15.64 1.52 26.53
N LEU A 597 -15.54 0.42 27.26
CA LEU A 597 -14.32 -0.39 27.33
C LEU A 597 -13.81 -0.85 25.94
N PRO A 598 -14.66 -1.31 25.01
CA PRO A 598 -14.22 -1.66 23.67
C PRO A 598 -13.62 -0.48 22.88
N LEU A 599 -14.11 0.75 23.09
CA LEU A 599 -13.59 1.96 22.45
C LEU A 599 -12.21 2.33 23.00
N ILE A 600 -12.05 2.24 24.34
CA ILE A 600 -10.75 2.47 25.00
C ILE A 600 -9.73 1.46 24.46
N ARG A 601 -10.12 0.19 24.33
CA ARG A 601 -9.31 -0.86 23.75
C ARG A 601 -8.90 -0.53 22.31
N ALA A 602 -9.85 -0.21 21.46
CA ALA A 602 -9.59 0.12 20.06
C ALA A 602 -8.59 1.28 19.91
N ALA A 603 -8.77 2.36 20.69
CA ALA A 603 -7.84 3.49 20.70
C ALA A 603 -6.46 3.10 21.26
N THR A 604 -6.38 2.18 22.22
CA THR A 604 -5.13 1.69 22.78
C THR A 604 -4.35 0.85 21.77
N GLU A 605 -5.02 -0.05 21.08
CA GLU A 605 -4.42 -0.99 20.13
C GLU A 605 -4.14 -0.34 18.76
N TYR A 606 -4.80 0.78 18.40
CA TYR A 606 -4.59 1.47 17.14
C TYR A 606 -3.12 1.80 16.88
N GLY A 607 -2.60 1.37 15.73
CA GLY A 607 -1.21 1.62 15.32
C GLY A 607 -0.16 0.79 16.07
N LEU A 608 -0.51 0.09 17.17
CA LEU A 608 0.40 -0.82 17.88
C LEU A 608 0.30 -2.25 17.34
N LEU A 609 -0.91 -2.68 17.02
CA LEU A 609 -1.19 -4.01 16.46
C LEU A 609 -1.16 -4.03 14.93
N ARG A 610 -0.51 -3.06 14.28
CA ARG A 610 -0.32 -3.06 12.80
C ARG A 610 0.35 -4.33 12.28
N SER A 611 0.78 -5.21 13.15
CA SER A 611 1.41 -6.49 12.84
C SER A 611 0.56 -7.74 13.11
N VAL A 612 -0.68 -7.63 13.59
CA VAL A 612 -1.45 -8.81 14.07
C VAL A 612 -2.91 -8.87 13.58
N GLN A 613 -3.38 -7.92 12.76
CA GLN A 613 -4.73 -8.03 12.16
C GLN A 613 -4.69 -7.97 10.64
#